data_80b4df1d568d788e879c0b53481dedab
#
_entry.id   80b4df1d568d788e879c0b53481dedab
#
_cell.length_a   1.000
_cell.length_b   1.000
_cell.length_c   1.000
_cell.angle_alpha   90.00
_cell.angle_beta   90.00
_cell.angle_gamma   90.00
#
_symmetry.space_group_name_H-M   'P 1'
#
loop_
_entity.id
_entity.type
_entity.pdbx_description
1 polymer ?
#
loop_
_entity_poly.entity_id
_entity_poly.type
_entity_poly.pdbx_seq_one_letter_code
_entity_poly.pdbx_strand_id
1 'polypeptide(L)'
;MNNNTTTTGLTFDIQLSDQRKTPQEREALLENPGFGQVFTDHMVSIRYTEGKGWHDAKLEPYGPLSLDPATASLHYAQEIFEGLKAYRHPDGSLASFRPEANAARFNRSAARMAMPELPEELFLKSIELLLEHDGEWVPTKEYFSLYLRPFMVATDVGLGVNNPSRSYVYLLIASPVGSYFSGGVKPVTVWLSKDFTRAAPGGTGAAKFAGNYAASFLAQAQAVEKGCDQVVWLDAREHRWVEEMGGMNLWFVFGEGENARLRTPPLTGTLLPGITRESLLTLAPDLGIPAEEKPLSIEEWKAAAESGEMTEVFACGTAAVITPVGRVRSDEGEFTVGDGEPGPVTMRLREELVGLQTGLRSDKHGWITRF
;
A
#
# COMPACT_ATOMS: atom_id res chain seq x y z
N MET A 1 -6.96 30.01 14.57
CA MET A 1 -8.21 29.81 13.82
C MET A 1 -7.89 28.79 12.75
N ASN A 2 -8.27 27.55 12.97
CA ASN A 2 -8.00 26.50 11.98
C ASN A 2 -8.93 26.73 10.78
N ASN A 3 -8.38 27.04 9.63
CA ASN A 3 -9.14 27.18 8.39
C ASN A 3 -9.58 25.78 7.91
N ASN A 4 -10.77 25.33 8.34
CA ASN A 4 -11.36 24.07 7.86
C ASN A 4 -11.89 24.18 6.41
N THR A 5 -11.69 25.33 5.76
CA THR A 5 -12.12 25.60 4.38
C THR A 5 -10.98 25.30 3.41
N THR A 6 -11.26 24.53 2.38
CA THR A 6 -10.34 24.19 1.30
C THR A 6 -10.40 25.24 0.17
N THR A 7 -9.47 25.21 -0.80
CA THR A 7 -9.55 26.06 -2.01
C THR A 7 -10.76 25.72 -2.87
N THR A 8 -11.28 24.48 -2.75
CA THR A 8 -12.56 24.07 -3.36
C THR A 8 -13.78 24.74 -2.70
N GLY A 9 -13.58 25.47 -1.58
CA GLY A 9 -14.67 26.07 -0.80
C GLY A 9 -15.43 25.12 0.10
N LEU A 10 -15.04 23.83 0.15
CA LEU A 10 -15.68 22.84 1.01
C LEU A 10 -15.14 22.99 2.45
N THR A 11 -16.06 23.09 3.41
CA THR A 11 -15.76 23.19 4.84
C THR A 11 -16.04 21.86 5.52
N PHE A 12 -15.10 21.43 6.40
CA PHE A 12 -15.27 20.24 7.21
C PHE A 12 -16.04 20.56 8.51
N ASP A 13 -17.08 19.80 8.76
CA ASP A 13 -17.77 19.78 10.04
C ASP A 13 -17.01 18.88 11.02
N ILE A 14 -16.58 19.44 12.14
CA ILE A 14 -15.75 18.74 13.14
C ILE A 14 -16.64 18.23 14.27
N GLN A 15 -16.85 16.93 14.32
CA GLN A 15 -17.64 16.23 15.31
C GLN A 15 -16.73 15.32 16.15
N LEU A 16 -16.31 15.82 17.31
CA LEU A 16 -15.40 15.07 18.17
C LEU A 16 -16.12 13.97 18.95
N SER A 17 -15.46 12.82 19.11
CA SER A 17 -15.97 11.72 19.91
C SER A 17 -16.01 12.06 21.41
N ASP A 18 -17.12 11.80 22.07
CA ASP A 18 -17.24 11.86 23.53
C ASP A 18 -16.63 10.63 24.22
N GLN A 19 -16.26 9.60 23.44
CA GLN A 19 -15.71 8.32 23.92
C GLN A 19 -14.26 8.11 23.46
N ARG A 20 -13.47 9.18 23.43
CA ARG A 20 -12.04 9.06 23.11
C ARG A 20 -11.34 8.16 24.11
N LYS A 21 -10.40 7.36 23.61
CA LYS A 21 -9.52 6.57 24.48
C LYS A 21 -8.70 7.49 25.38
N THR A 22 -8.66 7.16 26.66
CA THR A 22 -7.76 7.82 27.60
C THR A 22 -6.30 7.56 27.19
N PRO A 23 -5.33 8.41 27.62
CA PRO A 23 -3.92 8.18 27.36
C PRO A 23 -3.45 6.78 27.76
N GLN A 24 -3.90 6.26 28.90
CA GLN A 24 -3.54 4.93 29.41
C GLN A 24 -4.11 3.80 28.53
N GLU A 25 -5.37 3.90 28.11
CA GLU A 25 -5.98 2.92 27.20
C GLU A 25 -5.27 2.92 25.84
N ARG A 26 -4.95 4.11 25.31
CA ARG A 26 -4.25 4.26 24.05
C ARG A 26 -2.84 3.66 24.13
N GLU A 27 -2.08 3.97 25.17
CA GLU A 27 -0.73 3.42 25.40
C GLU A 27 -0.77 1.88 25.44
N ALA A 28 -1.71 1.29 26.15
CA ALA A 28 -1.88 -0.17 26.22
C ALA A 28 -2.19 -0.78 24.83
N LEU A 29 -2.99 -0.10 24.00
CA LEU A 29 -3.30 -0.54 22.64
C LEU A 29 -2.08 -0.39 21.71
N LEU A 30 -1.25 0.63 21.91
CA LEU A 30 -0.05 0.88 21.11
C LEU A 30 1.12 -0.05 21.42
N GLU A 31 1.10 -0.77 22.55
CA GLU A 31 2.14 -1.77 22.87
C GLU A 31 2.22 -2.90 21.85
N ASN A 32 1.07 -3.41 21.40
CA ASN A 32 0.98 -4.47 20.40
C ASN A 32 -0.28 -4.30 19.52
N PRO A 33 -0.34 -3.29 18.66
CA PRO A 33 -1.55 -2.95 17.93
C PRO A 33 -1.96 -3.95 16.84
N GLY A 34 -1.07 -4.86 16.45
CA GLY A 34 -1.28 -5.72 15.29
C GLY A 34 -1.27 -4.94 13.97
N PHE A 35 -2.02 -5.41 12.98
CA PHE A 35 -2.26 -4.72 11.72
C PHE A 35 -3.76 -4.64 11.44
N GLY A 36 -4.33 -3.43 11.41
CA GLY A 36 -5.74 -3.21 11.07
C GLY A 36 -6.75 -3.76 12.10
N GLN A 37 -6.36 -3.89 13.38
CA GLN A 37 -7.20 -4.42 14.45
C GLN A 37 -7.62 -3.34 15.46
N VAL A 38 -6.80 -2.32 15.62
CA VAL A 38 -7.05 -1.15 16.47
C VAL A 38 -7.25 0.05 15.56
N PHE A 39 -8.25 0.87 15.83
CA PHE A 39 -8.53 2.08 15.06
C PHE A 39 -8.47 3.31 15.95
N THR A 40 -8.20 4.47 15.35
CA THR A 40 -8.20 5.77 16.05
C THR A 40 -9.60 6.20 16.45
N ASP A 41 -9.72 7.27 17.21
CA ASP A 41 -10.99 7.72 17.75
C ASP A 41 -11.92 8.36 16.70
N HIS A 42 -11.35 8.85 15.60
CA HIS A 42 -12.11 9.53 14.55
C HIS A 42 -11.83 8.94 13.15
N MET A 43 -12.69 9.33 12.22
CA MET A 43 -12.54 9.10 10.78
C MET A 43 -12.96 10.36 10.02
N VAL A 44 -12.51 10.47 8.76
CA VAL A 44 -12.99 11.52 7.86
C VAL A 44 -13.95 10.92 6.84
N SER A 45 -15.04 11.62 6.56
CA SER A 45 -15.97 11.26 5.48
C SER A 45 -16.28 12.45 4.59
N ILE A 46 -16.43 12.21 3.28
CA ILE A 46 -16.84 13.20 2.28
C ILE A 46 -17.79 12.52 1.30
N ARG A 47 -18.97 13.09 1.08
CA ARG A 47 -19.96 12.54 0.16
C ARG A 47 -19.80 13.14 -1.23
N TYR A 48 -20.15 12.35 -2.23
CA TYR A 48 -20.31 12.80 -3.60
C TYR A 48 -21.70 12.44 -4.12
N THR A 49 -22.31 13.35 -4.84
CA THR A 49 -23.55 13.08 -5.59
C THR A 49 -23.44 13.73 -6.97
N GLU A 50 -23.77 12.99 -8.00
CA GLU A 50 -23.80 13.51 -9.37
C GLU A 50 -24.66 14.79 -9.46
N GLY A 51 -24.15 15.81 -10.12
CA GLY A 51 -24.79 17.12 -10.22
C GLY A 51 -24.59 18.05 -9.01
N LYS A 52 -24.24 17.53 -7.83
CA LYS A 52 -23.88 18.32 -6.65
C LYS A 52 -22.36 18.40 -6.44
N GLY A 53 -21.63 17.38 -6.87
CA GLY A 53 -20.19 17.25 -6.61
C GLY A 53 -19.90 16.74 -5.19
N TRP A 54 -18.71 17.06 -4.67
CA TRP A 54 -18.29 16.74 -3.31
C TRP A 54 -18.97 17.64 -2.29
N HIS A 55 -19.48 17.06 -1.19
CA HIS A 55 -20.23 17.77 -0.16
C HIS A 55 -20.19 17.00 1.17
N ASP A 56 -20.75 17.60 2.23
CA ASP A 56 -20.89 17.00 3.58
C ASP A 56 -19.58 16.39 4.10
N ALA A 57 -18.49 17.17 4.01
CA ALA A 57 -17.20 16.78 4.53
C ALA A 57 -17.19 16.85 6.07
N LYS A 58 -16.74 15.79 6.72
CA LYS A 58 -16.73 15.67 8.19
C LYS A 58 -15.46 15.03 8.71
N LEU A 59 -15.03 15.46 9.89
CA LEU A 59 -14.30 14.63 10.84
C LEU A 59 -15.33 14.17 11.89
N GLU A 60 -15.50 12.87 12.04
CA GLU A 60 -16.53 12.29 12.90
C GLU A 60 -16.01 11.10 13.71
N PRO A 61 -16.67 10.68 14.80
CA PRO A 61 -16.25 9.50 15.54
C PRO A 61 -16.13 8.27 14.64
N TYR A 62 -15.06 7.49 14.83
CA TYR A 62 -14.92 6.21 14.15
C TYR A 62 -16.09 5.29 14.48
N GLY A 63 -16.75 4.75 13.48
CA GLY A 63 -17.90 3.89 13.66
C GLY A 63 -18.32 3.15 12.38
N PRO A 64 -19.38 2.33 12.48
CA PRO A 64 -19.88 1.56 11.35
C PRO A 64 -20.49 2.47 10.28
N LEU A 65 -20.25 2.09 9.00
CA LEU A 65 -20.93 2.68 7.86
C LEU A 65 -22.27 1.98 7.64
N SER A 66 -23.36 2.73 7.67
CA SER A 66 -24.70 2.21 7.35
C SER A 66 -24.94 2.24 5.85
N LEU A 67 -25.11 1.06 5.25
CA LEU A 67 -25.40 0.86 3.84
C LEU A 67 -26.69 0.04 3.66
N ASP A 68 -27.48 0.39 2.63
CA ASP A 68 -28.61 -0.44 2.21
C ASP A 68 -28.09 -1.77 1.64
N PRO A 69 -28.74 -2.92 1.90
CA PRO A 69 -28.31 -4.21 1.35
C PRO A 69 -28.21 -4.26 -0.17
N ALA A 70 -28.93 -3.40 -0.90
CA ALA A 70 -28.85 -3.29 -2.35
C ALA A 70 -27.81 -2.25 -2.83
N THR A 71 -26.90 -1.81 -1.95
CA THR A 71 -25.84 -0.87 -2.33
C THR A 71 -24.90 -1.48 -3.35
N ALA A 72 -24.62 -0.77 -4.43
CA ALA A 72 -23.84 -1.24 -5.58
C ALA A 72 -22.46 -1.80 -5.23
N SER A 73 -21.74 -1.21 -4.27
CA SER A 73 -20.43 -1.70 -3.84
C SER A 73 -20.47 -3.10 -3.23
N LEU A 74 -21.55 -3.47 -2.53
CA LEU A 74 -21.72 -4.80 -1.93
C LEU A 74 -21.90 -5.92 -2.96
N HIS A 75 -22.35 -5.60 -4.16
CA HIS A 75 -22.63 -6.55 -5.24
C HIS A 75 -21.58 -6.54 -6.34
N TYR A 76 -21.04 -5.37 -6.67
CA TYR A 76 -20.19 -5.18 -7.85
C TYR A 76 -18.80 -4.64 -7.52
N ALA A 77 -18.48 -4.52 -6.22
CA ALA A 77 -17.19 -4.07 -5.70
C ALA A 77 -16.72 -2.75 -6.36
N GLN A 78 -17.65 -1.81 -6.69
CA GLN A 78 -17.25 -0.50 -7.19
C GLN A 78 -16.70 0.33 -6.03
N GLU A 79 -15.44 0.03 -5.70
CA GLU A 79 -14.70 0.62 -4.58
C GLU A 79 -13.20 0.63 -4.85
N ILE A 80 -12.53 1.66 -4.38
CA ILE A 80 -11.08 1.82 -4.47
C ILE A 80 -10.51 2.20 -3.12
N PHE A 81 -9.23 1.94 -2.91
CA PHE A 81 -8.58 2.29 -1.66
C PHE A 81 -7.12 2.69 -1.83
N GLU A 82 -6.57 3.29 -0.81
CA GLU A 82 -5.17 3.62 -0.69
C GLU A 82 -4.59 3.10 0.62
N GLY A 83 -3.28 3.16 0.71
CA GLY A 83 -2.56 2.84 1.94
C GLY A 83 -1.27 3.64 1.98
N LEU A 84 -1.14 4.46 3.02
CA LEU A 84 0.06 5.21 3.33
C LEU A 84 0.24 5.22 4.86
N LYS A 85 1.33 5.81 5.33
CA LYS A 85 1.66 5.82 6.75
C LYS A 85 1.99 7.21 7.23
N ALA A 86 1.59 7.53 8.44
CA ALA A 86 2.11 8.67 9.19
C ALA A 86 3.11 8.19 10.23
N TYR A 87 4.18 8.96 10.37
CA TYR A 87 5.29 8.70 11.27
C TYR A 87 5.48 9.90 12.21
N ARG A 88 5.96 9.63 13.41
CA ARG A 88 6.45 10.68 14.29
C ARG A 88 7.95 10.83 14.09
N HIS A 89 8.36 12.02 13.66
CA HIS A 89 9.76 12.36 13.46
C HIS A 89 10.47 12.67 14.78
N PRO A 90 11.83 12.67 14.83
CA PRO A 90 12.58 12.94 16.05
C PRO A 90 12.31 14.33 16.68
N ASP A 91 11.90 15.29 15.87
CA ASP A 91 11.51 16.64 16.34
C ASP A 91 10.08 16.72 16.89
N GLY A 92 9.37 15.58 16.93
CA GLY A 92 7.98 15.46 17.38
C GLY A 92 6.92 15.74 16.31
N SER A 93 7.30 16.26 15.15
CA SER A 93 6.37 16.51 14.04
C SER A 93 5.81 15.22 13.47
N LEU A 94 4.60 15.30 12.92
CA LEU A 94 3.99 14.21 12.17
C LEU A 94 4.26 14.40 10.69
N ALA A 95 4.57 13.30 10.00
CA ALA A 95 4.89 13.37 8.58
C ALA A 95 4.41 12.10 7.85
N SER A 96 4.17 12.23 6.56
CA SER A 96 3.86 11.13 5.65
C SER A 96 4.79 11.14 4.45
N PHE A 97 5.05 9.97 3.91
CA PHE A 97 5.91 9.77 2.75
C PHE A 97 5.09 9.80 1.47
N ARG A 98 5.29 10.80 0.62
CA ARG A 98 4.67 10.99 -0.71
C ARG A 98 3.15 10.91 -0.72
N PRO A 99 2.41 11.57 0.18
CA PRO A 99 0.94 11.48 0.21
C PRO A 99 0.30 12.06 -1.06
N GLU A 100 0.93 13.01 -1.75
CA GLU A 100 0.49 13.54 -3.03
C GLU A 100 0.51 12.46 -4.13
N ALA A 101 1.51 11.59 -4.14
CA ALA A 101 1.57 10.45 -5.06
C ALA A 101 0.45 9.43 -4.78
N ASN A 102 0.05 9.27 -3.50
CA ASN A 102 -1.11 8.46 -3.13
C ASN A 102 -2.41 9.11 -3.61
N ALA A 103 -2.59 10.43 -3.43
CA ALA A 103 -3.75 11.16 -3.93
C ALA A 103 -3.89 11.02 -5.46
N ALA A 104 -2.81 11.23 -6.19
CA ALA A 104 -2.79 11.07 -7.65
C ALA A 104 -3.11 9.61 -8.08
N ARG A 105 -2.59 8.59 -7.36
CA ARG A 105 -2.89 7.19 -7.66
C ARG A 105 -4.34 6.82 -7.29
N PHE A 106 -4.89 7.38 -6.22
CA PHE A 106 -6.29 7.25 -5.88
C PHE A 106 -7.19 7.71 -7.03
N ASN A 107 -6.89 8.87 -7.61
CA ASN A 107 -7.64 9.42 -8.76
C ASN A 107 -7.46 8.57 -10.02
N ARG A 108 -6.26 8.04 -10.31
CA ARG A 108 -6.09 7.08 -11.41
C ARG A 108 -6.94 5.82 -11.22
N SER A 109 -7.05 5.33 -9.98
CA SER A 109 -7.92 4.19 -9.66
C SER A 109 -9.40 4.55 -9.81
N ALA A 110 -9.81 5.75 -9.37
CA ALA A 110 -11.18 6.25 -9.54
C ALA A 110 -11.55 6.33 -11.02
N ALA A 111 -10.72 6.97 -11.84
CA ALA A 111 -10.93 7.07 -13.28
C ALA A 111 -11.07 5.69 -13.96
N ARG A 112 -10.21 4.71 -13.59
CA ARG A 112 -10.30 3.34 -14.14
C ARG A 112 -11.60 2.63 -13.75
N MET A 113 -12.15 2.93 -12.58
CA MET A 113 -13.39 2.33 -12.07
C MET A 113 -14.64 3.14 -12.39
N ALA A 114 -14.53 4.17 -13.25
CA ALA A 114 -15.62 5.10 -13.58
C ALA A 114 -16.25 5.75 -12.33
N MET A 115 -15.39 6.10 -11.36
CA MET A 115 -15.76 6.81 -10.13
C MET A 115 -15.31 8.28 -10.21
N PRO A 116 -15.92 9.20 -9.45
CA PRO A 116 -15.49 10.59 -9.43
C PRO A 116 -14.07 10.74 -8.84
N GLU A 117 -13.28 11.61 -9.44
CA GLU A 117 -11.99 12.00 -8.88
C GLU A 117 -12.20 12.87 -7.64
N LEU A 118 -11.48 12.57 -6.57
CA LEU A 118 -11.42 13.40 -5.37
C LEU A 118 -10.34 14.46 -5.59
N PRO A 119 -10.63 15.77 -5.46
CA PRO A 119 -9.58 16.78 -5.48
C PRO A 119 -8.44 16.41 -4.52
N GLU A 120 -7.20 16.43 -5.01
CA GLU A 120 -6.02 16.04 -4.23
C GLU A 120 -5.90 16.86 -2.93
N GLU A 121 -6.32 18.11 -2.96
CA GLU A 121 -6.43 18.97 -1.79
C GLU A 121 -7.34 18.39 -0.71
N LEU A 122 -8.51 17.82 -1.09
CA LEU A 122 -9.43 17.18 -0.14
C LEU A 122 -8.82 15.89 0.46
N PHE A 123 -8.10 15.14 -0.36
CA PHE A 123 -7.38 13.96 0.11
C PHE A 123 -6.31 14.34 1.16
N LEU A 124 -5.47 15.33 0.87
CA LEU A 124 -4.44 15.81 1.79
C LEU A 124 -5.02 16.48 3.03
N LYS A 125 -6.07 17.29 2.88
CA LYS A 125 -6.76 17.94 4.01
C LYS A 125 -7.42 16.93 4.94
N SER A 126 -7.92 15.81 4.41
CA SER A 126 -8.46 14.73 5.24
C SER A 126 -7.40 14.11 6.15
N ILE A 127 -6.16 13.94 5.64
CA ILE A 127 -5.03 13.43 6.41
C ILE A 127 -4.62 14.46 7.50
N GLU A 128 -4.47 15.72 7.10
CA GLU A 128 -4.12 16.81 8.02
C GLU A 128 -5.11 16.86 9.20
N LEU A 129 -6.41 16.89 8.91
CA LEU A 129 -7.45 16.94 9.95
C LEU A 129 -7.44 15.71 10.86
N LEU A 130 -7.30 14.52 10.29
CA LEU A 130 -7.24 13.31 11.10
C LEU A 130 -6.02 13.32 12.02
N LEU A 131 -4.84 13.72 11.52
CA LEU A 131 -3.62 13.80 12.31
C LEU A 131 -3.63 14.95 13.34
N GLU A 132 -4.32 16.05 13.05
CA GLU A 132 -4.52 17.15 14.01
C GLU A 132 -5.29 16.68 15.26
N HIS A 133 -6.28 15.80 15.08
CA HIS A 133 -7.16 15.35 16.17
C HIS A 133 -6.75 14.01 16.80
N ASP A 134 -6.18 13.11 15.99
CA ASP A 134 -5.77 11.75 16.39
C ASP A 134 -4.25 11.53 16.31
N GLY A 135 -3.45 12.60 16.20
CA GLY A 135 -1.99 12.49 16.10
C GLY A 135 -1.30 11.79 17.27
N GLU A 136 -1.94 11.74 18.44
CA GLU A 136 -1.44 10.98 19.58
C GLU A 136 -1.49 9.45 19.37
N TRP A 137 -2.24 8.98 18.37
CA TRP A 137 -2.24 7.58 17.95
C TRP A 137 -1.05 7.19 17.08
N VAL A 138 -0.24 8.16 16.62
CA VAL A 138 1.00 7.88 15.91
C VAL A 138 2.05 7.38 16.90
N PRO A 139 2.44 6.08 16.84
CA PRO A 139 3.34 5.51 17.82
C PRO A 139 4.72 6.18 17.81
N THR A 140 5.39 6.17 18.96
CA THR A 140 6.77 6.66 19.13
C THR A 140 7.80 5.53 19.07
N LYS A 141 7.36 4.27 19.14
CA LYS A 141 8.22 3.09 19.11
C LYS A 141 8.84 2.91 17.73
N GLU A 142 10.11 2.56 17.69
CA GLU A 142 10.86 2.35 16.45
C GLU A 142 10.17 1.32 15.54
N TYR A 143 10.12 1.59 14.22
CA TYR A 143 9.43 0.79 13.20
C TYR A 143 7.90 0.72 13.32
N PHE A 144 7.30 1.40 14.29
CA PHE A 144 5.85 1.53 14.38
C PHE A 144 5.40 2.77 13.58
N SER A 145 4.13 2.79 13.20
CA SER A 145 3.54 3.89 12.42
C SER A 145 2.03 3.90 12.56
N LEU A 146 1.39 4.98 12.14
CA LEU A 146 -0.05 5.02 11.94
C LEU A 146 -0.36 4.71 10.48
N TYR A 147 -1.02 3.60 10.20
CA TYR A 147 -1.47 3.25 8.85
C TYR A 147 -2.75 4.00 8.52
N LEU A 148 -2.72 4.77 7.45
CA LEU A 148 -3.83 5.54 6.93
C LEU A 148 -4.48 4.75 5.78
N ARG A 149 -5.81 4.59 5.83
CA ARG A 149 -6.61 3.87 4.86
C ARG A 149 -7.68 4.79 4.24
N PRO A 150 -7.31 5.61 3.25
CA PRO A 150 -8.28 6.27 2.39
C PRO A 150 -8.97 5.24 1.50
N PHE A 151 -10.30 5.35 1.36
CA PHE A 151 -11.06 4.52 0.42
C PHE A 151 -12.33 5.22 -0.02
N MET A 152 -12.90 4.79 -1.14
CA MET A 152 -14.14 5.32 -1.67
C MET A 152 -15.01 4.18 -2.16
N VAL A 153 -16.28 4.20 -1.77
CA VAL A 153 -17.28 3.19 -2.11
C VAL A 153 -18.48 3.82 -2.78
N ALA A 154 -19.05 3.12 -3.77
CA ALA A 154 -20.32 3.47 -4.38
C ALA A 154 -21.45 3.25 -3.37
N THR A 155 -22.42 4.19 -3.33
CA THR A 155 -23.51 4.18 -2.36
C THR A 155 -24.91 4.17 -3.00
N ASP A 156 -25.03 4.12 -4.33
CA ASP A 156 -26.33 3.97 -4.99
C ASP A 156 -26.98 2.66 -4.61
N VAL A 157 -28.29 2.73 -4.38
CA VAL A 157 -29.15 1.60 -4.07
C VAL A 157 -29.79 1.06 -5.35
N GLY A 158 -29.47 -0.19 -5.69
CA GLY A 158 -30.00 -0.87 -6.86
C GLY A 158 -29.10 -1.99 -7.36
N LEU A 159 -29.70 -2.95 -8.05
CA LEU A 159 -29.02 -4.14 -8.58
C LEU A 159 -28.71 -4.04 -10.08
N GLY A 160 -28.79 -2.85 -10.65
CA GLY A 160 -28.46 -2.60 -12.06
C GLY A 160 -26.95 -2.56 -12.30
N VAL A 161 -26.48 -3.21 -13.39
CA VAL A 161 -25.05 -3.30 -13.75
C VAL A 161 -24.66 -2.41 -14.94
N ASN A 162 -25.62 -1.69 -15.52
CA ASN A 162 -25.41 -1.02 -16.80
C ASN A 162 -24.74 0.37 -16.70
N ASN A 163 -24.74 0.94 -15.51
CA ASN A 163 -24.17 2.26 -15.26
C ASN A 163 -23.36 2.27 -13.98
N PRO A 164 -22.29 3.06 -13.92
CA PRO A 164 -21.61 3.33 -12.66
C PRO A 164 -22.56 4.04 -11.69
N SER A 165 -22.29 3.95 -10.40
CA SER A 165 -23.00 4.64 -9.35
C SER A 165 -22.94 6.17 -9.56
N ARG A 166 -23.95 6.88 -9.08
CA ARG A 166 -24.04 8.36 -9.11
C ARG A 166 -23.81 8.99 -7.75
N SER A 167 -23.69 8.17 -6.72
CA SER A 167 -23.35 8.61 -5.38
C SER A 167 -22.24 7.77 -4.77
N TYR A 168 -21.36 8.42 -4.01
CA TYR A 168 -20.19 7.81 -3.39
C TYR A 168 -19.93 8.42 -2.02
N VAL A 169 -19.21 7.69 -1.18
CA VAL A 169 -18.60 8.23 0.02
C VAL A 169 -17.09 7.92 0.02
N TYR A 170 -16.30 8.95 0.17
CA TYR A 170 -14.88 8.86 0.52
C TYR A 170 -14.77 8.79 2.03
N LEU A 171 -13.87 7.93 2.51
CA LEU A 171 -13.57 7.74 3.93
C LEU A 171 -12.06 7.67 4.13
N LEU A 172 -11.60 8.22 5.25
CA LEU A 172 -10.25 8.00 5.76
C LEU A 172 -10.34 7.46 7.17
N ILE A 173 -9.87 6.25 7.38
CA ILE A 173 -9.70 5.62 8.70
C ILE A 173 -8.22 5.39 8.98
N ALA A 174 -7.84 5.27 10.25
CA ALA A 174 -6.47 5.03 10.64
C ALA A 174 -6.33 3.95 11.69
N SER A 175 -5.22 3.22 11.63
CA SER A 175 -4.89 2.11 12.53
C SER A 175 -3.42 2.17 12.91
N PRO A 176 -3.06 2.23 14.19
CA PRO A 176 -1.68 2.06 14.59
C PRO A 176 -1.21 0.65 14.21
N VAL A 177 0.01 0.55 13.73
CA VAL A 177 0.61 -0.72 13.30
C VAL A 177 1.99 -0.87 13.92
N GLY A 178 2.25 -2.08 14.38
CA GLY A 178 3.57 -2.47 14.89
C GLY A 178 4.58 -2.71 13.78
N SER A 179 5.77 -3.15 14.18
CA SER A 179 6.75 -3.63 13.21
C SER A 179 6.18 -4.82 12.44
N TYR A 180 6.25 -4.78 11.11
CA TYR A 180 5.82 -5.89 10.26
C TYR A 180 6.61 -7.19 10.57
N PHE A 181 7.85 -7.03 11.01
CA PHE A 181 8.72 -8.13 11.42
C PHE A 181 8.99 -8.06 12.92
N SER A 182 8.16 -8.71 13.72
CA SER A 182 8.29 -8.79 15.19
C SER A 182 9.45 -9.67 15.68
N GLY A 183 10.60 -9.64 15.08
CA GLY A 183 11.76 -10.47 15.43
C GLY A 183 12.92 -10.26 14.47
N GLY A 184 12.99 -9.10 13.84
CA GLY A 184 13.94 -8.79 12.77
C GLY A 184 13.39 -9.15 11.39
N VAL A 185 14.01 -8.58 10.36
CA VAL A 185 13.63 -8.84 8.96
C VAL A 185 13.94 -10.29 8.63
N LYS A 186 12.90 -11.05 8.26
CA LYS A 186 13.03 -12.46 7.86
C LYS A 186 12.66 -12.62 6.40
N PRO A 187 13.39 -13.45 5.65
CA PRO A 187 13.04 -13.75 4.27
C PRO A 187 11.76 -14.60 4.22
N VAL A 188 10.95 -14.38 3.21
CA VAL A 188 9.74 -15.16 2.95
C VAL A 188 10.01 -16.26 1.94
N THR A 189 9.23 -17.36 2.04
CA THR A 189 9.12 -18.39 1.01
C THR A 189 7.90 -18.08 0.15
N VAL A 190 8.08 -18.09 -1.17
CA VAL A 190 7.01 -17.73 -2.11
C VAL A 190 6.59 -18.90 -3.00
N TRP A 191 5.32 -18.92 -3.37
CA TRP A 191 4.72 -19.89 -4.29
C TRP A 191 4.53 -19.24 -5.67
N LEU A 192 5.11 -19.84 -6.71
CA LEU A 192 4.83 -19.48 -8.10
C LEU A 192 3.49 -20.08 -8.53
N SER A 193 2.46 -19.23 -8.63
CA SER A 193 1.14 -19.65 -9.08
C SER A 193 1.07 -19.69 -10.61
N LYS A 194 0.82 -20.88 -11.17
CA LYS A 194 0.56 -21.08 -12.61
C LYS A 194 -0.93 -21.25 -12.93
N ASP A 195 -1.77 -21.52 -11.92
CA ASP A 195 -3.20 -21.78 -12.10
C ASP A 195 -4.03 -20.49 -12.12
N PHE A 196 -3.58 -19.46 -11.43
CA PHE A 196 -4.30 -18.21 -11.25
C PHE A 196 -3.48 -17.01 -11.70
N THR A 197 -4.17 -15.99 -12.21
CA THR A 197 -3.59 -14.70 -12.53
C THR A 197 -4.18 -13.63 -11.64
N ARG A 198 -3.36 -12.64 -11.26
CA ARG A 198 -3.82 -11.47 -10.52
C ARG A 198 -4.63 -10.52 -11.40
N ALA A 199 -4.17 -10.32 -12.62
CA ALA A 199 -4.74 -9.38 -13.58
C ALA A 199 -4.39 -9.78 -15.01
N ALA A 200 -5.17 -9.28 -15.98
CA ALA A 200 -4.92 -9.48 -17.40
C ALA A 200 -4.78 -8.13 -18.12
N PRO A 201 -4.11 -8.08 -19.30
CA PRO A 201 -4.05 -6.88 -20.12
C PRO A 201 -5.44 -6.30 -20.41
N GLY A 202 -5.61 -4.98 -20.19
CA GLY A 202 -6.92 -4.30 -20.30
C GLY A 202 -7.82 -4.46 -19.08
N GLY A 203 -7.41 -5.27 -18.09
CA GLY A 203 -8.12 -5.44 -16.82
C GLY A 203 -7.87 -4.30 -15.82
N THR A 204 -8.00 -4.57 -14.54
CA THR A 204 -7.96 -3.59 -13.44
C THR A 204 -6.65 -3.62 -12.64
N GLY A 205 -5.62 -4.33 -13.11
CA GLY A 205 -4.38 -4.56 -12.36
C GLY A 205 -3.64 -3.29 -11.92
N ALA A 206 -3.68 -2.24 -12.74
CA ALA A 206 -3.06 -0.95 -12.43
C ALA A 206 -3.89 -0.07 -11.49
N ALA A 207 -5.13 -0.43 -11.17
CA ALA A 207 -5.99 0.25 -10.20
C ALA A 207 -5.90 -0.41 -8.82
N LYS A 208 -5.94 0.40 -7.77
CA LYS A 208 -6.02 -0.10 -6.39
C LYS A 208 -7.49 -0.37 -6.04
N PHE A 209 -8.01 -1.45 -6.60
CA PHE A 209 -9.41 -1.85 -6.63
C PHE A 209 -9.62 -3.14 -5.84
N ALA A 210 -10.65 -3.18 -5.00
CA ALA A 210 -10.88 -4.29 -4.07
C ALA A 210 -11.04 -5.66 -4.75
N GLY A 211 -11.65 -5.71 -5.92
CA GLY A 211 -11.81 -6.95 -6.67
C GLY A 211 -10.50 -7.65 -7.05
N ASN A 212 -9.40 -6.90 -7.26
CA ASN A 212 -8.09 -7.50 -7.51
C ASN A 212 -7.57 -8.29 -6.29
N TYR A 213 -7.99 -7.90 -5.09
CA TYR A 213 -7.56 -8.55 -3.84
C TYR A 213 -8.44 -9.75 -3.52
N ALA A 214 -9.76 -9.64 -3.68
CA ALA A 214 -10.66 -10.76 -3.46
C ALA A 214 -10.31 -11.97 -4.37
N ALA A 215 -9.97 -11.72 -5.63
CA ALA A 215 -9.55 -12.74 -6.57
C ALA A 215 -8.24 -13.47 -6.17
N SER A 216 -7.43 -12.87 -5.29
CA SER A 216 -6.15 -13.45 -4.85
C SER A 216 -6.27 -14.45 -3.69
N PHE A 217 -7.40 -14.49 -2.98
CA PHE A 217 -7.51 -15.26 -1.73
C PHE A 217 -7.32 -16.75 -1.90
N LEU A 218 -7.84 -17.35 -2.97
CA LEU A 218 -7.69 -18.79 -3.19
C LEU A 218 -6.23 -19.17 -3.46
N ALA A 219 -5.55 -18.42 -4.33
CA ALA A 219 -4.13 -18.65 -4.61
C ALA A 219 -3.26 -18.45 -3.36
N GLN A 220 -3.58 -17.44 -2.53
CA GLN A 220 -2.89 -17.23 -1.26
C GLN A 220 -3.14 -18.38 -0.27
N ALA A 221 -4.37 -18.90 -0.18
CA ALA A 221 -4.67 -20.06 0.66
C ALA A 221 -3.87 -21.29 0.21
N GLN A 222 -3.79 -21.55 -1.10
CA GLN A 222 -2.97 -22.63 -1.65
C GLN A 222 -1.48 -22.45 -1.34
N ALA A 223 -0.95 -21.21 -1.45
CA ALA A 223 0.43 -20.93 -1.07
C ALA A 223 0.71 -21.29 0.40
N VAL A 224 -0.20 -20.93 1.30
CA VAL A 224 -0.11 -21.30 2.73
C VAL A 224 -0.14 -22.82 2.93
N GLU A 225 -1.03 -23.55 2.24
CA GLU A 225 -1.09 -25.02 2.28
C GLU A 225 0.21 -25.67 1.78
N LYS A 226 0.90 -25.03 0.83
CA LYS A 226 2.22 -25.44 0.33
C LYS A 226 3.38 -25.02 1.25
N GLY A 227 3.10 -24.40 2.41
CA GLY A 227 4.10 -23.91 3.35
C GLY A 227 4.85 -22.67 2.84
N CYS A 228 4.18 -21.84 2.04
CA CYS A 228 4.69 -20.57 1.55
C CYS A 228 3.98 -19.38 2.21
N ASP A 229 4.67 -18.27 2.35
CA ASP A 229 4.15 -17.07 2.98
C ASP A 229 3.31 -16.22 2.03
N GLN A 230 3.69 -16.20 0.74
CA GLN A 230 3.11 -15.36 -0.29
C GLN A 230 3.07 -16.05 -1.64
N VAL A 231 2.17 -15.56 -2.51
CA VAL A 231 2.06 -16.01 -3.90
C VAL A 231 2.80 -15.03 -4.83
N VAL A 232 3.51 -15.56 -5.82
CA VAL A 232 4.06 -14.78 -6.94
C VAL A 232 3.14 -14.94 -8.14
N TRP A 233 2.76 -13.82 -8.71
CA TRP A 233 1.91 -13.72 -9.88
C TRP A 233 2.73 -13.68 -11.16
N LEU A 234 2.22 -14.37 -12.16
CA LEU A 234 2.77 -14.43 -13.50
C LEU A 234 1.80 -13.76 -14.48
N ASP A 235 2.32 -13.38 -15.63
CA ASP A 235 1.51 -12.80 -16.69
C ASP A 235 0.37 -13.73 -17.13
N ALA A 236 -0.77 -13.15 -17.51
CA ALA A 236 -1.98 -13.90 -17.86
C ALA A 236 -1.94 -14.58 -19.23
N ARG A 237 -0.93 -14.41 -20.06
CA ARG A 237 -0.84 -14.94 -21.41
C ARG A 237 0.01 -16.21 -21.49
N GLU A 238 1.21 -16.13 -20.94
CA GLU A 238 2.22 -17.18 -21.06
C GLU A 238 2.45 -17.91 -19.73
N HIS A 239 1.99 -17.32 -18.60
CA HIS A 239 2.30 -17.78 -17.23
C HIS A 239 3.81 -17.98 -17.01
N ARG A 240 4.58 -17.06 -17.52
CA ARG A 240 6.03 -17.12 -17.61
C ARG A 240 6.72 -15.91 -17.02
N TRP A 241 6.17 -14.72 -17.29
CA TRP A 241 6.77 -13.46 -16.89
C TRP A 241 6.35 -13.09 -15.48
N VAL A 242 7.32 -12.84 -14.62
CA VAL A 242 7.07 -12.46 -13.22
C VAL A 242 6.48 -11.05 -13.15
N GLU A 243 5.41 -10.90 -12.38
CA GLU A 243 4.72 -9.61 -12.21
C GLU A 243 4.84 -9.08 -10.78
N GLU A 244 4.13 -9.64 -9.81
CA GLU A 244 4.05 -9.16 -8.43
C GLU A 244 4.07 -10.32 -7.42
N MET A 245 4.35 -10.01 -6.16
CA MET A 245 4.25 -10.93 -5.02
C MET A 245 3.12 -10.48 -4.09
N GLY A 246 2.04 -11.26 -4.01
CA GLY A 246 0.84 -10.85 -3.28
C GLY A 246 0.32 -9.49 -3.77
N GLY A 247 0.42 -8.46 -2.95
CA GLY A 247 0.11 -7.07 -3.31
C GLY A 247 1.34 -6.16 -3.31
N MET A 248 2.53 -6.68 -3.58
CA MET A 248 3.82 -5.98 -3.54
C MET A 248 4.59 -6.13 -4.84
N ASN A 249 5.35 -5.10 -5.23
CA ASN A 249 6.21 -5.14 -6.41
C ASN A 249 7.52 -5.87 -6.12
N LEU A 250 7.98 -6.71 -7.05
CA LEU A 250 9.22 -7.49 -6.93
C LEU A 250 10.43 -6.74 -7.48
N TRP A 251 11.58 -7.02 -6.86
CA TRP A 251 12.89 -6.55 -7.23
C TRP A 251 13.91 -7.67 -7.17
N PHE A 252 14.85 -7.67 -8.10
CA PHE A 252 15.90 -8.65 -8.28
C PHE A 252 17.25 -7.96 -8.26
N VAL A 253 18.16 -8.44 -7.43
CA VAL A 253 19.54 -7.93 -7.31
C VAL A 253 20.46 -8.88 -8.05
N PHE A 254 21.20 -8.33 -9.00
CA PHE A 254 22.23 -9.05 -9.75
C PHE A 254 23.60 -8.52 -9.38
N GLY A 255 24.56 -9.41 -9.16
CA GLY A 255 25.90 -9.05 -8.72
C GLY A 255 25.98 -8.63 -7.26
N GLU A 256 27.16 -8.24 -6.81
CA GLU A 256 27.46 -7.89 -5.40
C GLU A 256 28.28 -6.61 -5.31
N GLY A 257 28.25 -5.96 -4.14
CA GLY A 257 29.06 -4.78 -3.84
C GLY A 257 28.86 -3.66 -4.86
N GLU A 258 29.94 -3.16 -5.43
CA GLU A 258 29.92 -2.09 -6.44
C GLU A 258 29.36 -2.53 -7.81
N ASN A 259 29.27 -3.84 -8.06
CA ASN A 259 28.70 -4.40 -9.27
C ASN A 259 27.20 -4.73 -9.13
N ALA A 260 26.60 -4.46 -7.97
CA ALA A 260 25.18 -4.71 -7.75
C ALA A 260 24.34 -3.83 -8.68
N ARG A 261 23.32 -4.43 -9.27
CA ARG A 261 22.30 -3.75 -10.09
C ARG A 261 20.92 -4.31 -9.77
N LEU A 262 19.93 -3.46 -9.85
CA LEU A 262 18.53 -3.79 -9.58
C LEU A 262 17.73 -3.92 -10.87
N ARG A 263 16.80 -4.87 -10.85
CA ARG A 263 15.82 -5.07 -11.91
C ARG A 263 14.44 -5.27 -11.32
N THR A 264 13.42 -4.65 -11.92
CA THR A 264 12.01 -4.84 -11.55
C THR A 264 11.18 -5.04 -12.81
N PRO A 265 10.08 -5.82 -12.76
CA PRO A 265 9.16 -5.95 -13.88
C PRO A 265 8.61 -4.59 -14.33
N PRO A 266 8.48 -4.35 -15.66
CA PRO A 266 7.93 -3.11 -16.19
C PRO A 266 6.43 -3.02 -15.94
N LEU A 267 5.89 -1.80 -15.91
CA LEU A 267 4.46 -1.56 -15.76
C LEU A 267 3.73 -1.84 -17.09
N THR A 268 3.06 -2.98 -17.17
CA THR A 268 2.34 -3.45 -18.36
C THR A 268 0.84 -3.18 -18.32
N GLY A 269 0.34 -2.51 -17.26
CA GLY A 269 -1.08 -2.31 -16.98
C GLY A 269 -1.71 -3.43 -16.15
N THR A 270 -0.99 -4.52 -15.91
CA THR A 270 -1.39 -5.63 -15.03
C THR A 270 -0.82 -5.50 -13.62
N LEU A 271 0.26 -4.73 -13.46
CA LEU A 271 0.91 -4.44 -12.18
C LEU A 271 0.39 -3.12 -11.60
N LEU A 272 0.32 -3.06 -10.27
CA LEU A 272 0.06 -1.80 -9.59
C LEU A 272 1.31 -0.91 -9.65
N PRO A 273 1.19 0.39 -10.12
CA PRO A 273 2.28 1.35 -10.03
C PRO A 273 2.56 1.71 -8.57
N GLY A 274 3.46 0.93 -7.93
CA GLY A 274 3.78 1.09 -6.52
C GLY A 274 4.55 2.37 -6.25
N ILE A 275 4.14 3.17 -5.26
CA ILE A 275 4.86 4.39 -4.87
C ILE A 275 6.22 4.04 -4.28
N THR A 276 6.29 3.00 -3.45
CA THR A 276 7.57 2.47 -2.96
C THR A 276 8.47 2.00 -4.11
N ARG A 277 7.91 1.29 -5.11
CA ARG A 277 8.64 0.86 -6.31
C ARG A 277 9.23 2.04 -7.07
N GLU A 278 8.41 3.05 -7.35
CA GLU A 278 8.85 4.28 -8.04
C GLU A 278 9.93 5.01 -7.24
N SER A 279 9.78 5.08 -5.91
CA SER A 279 10.79 5.68 -5.04
C SER A 279 12.12 4.92 -5.08
N LEU A 280 12.10 3.59 -5.15
CA LEU A 280 13.32 2.78 -5.27
C LEU A 280 14.02 2.95 -6.62
N LEU A 281 13.29 3.20 -7.73
CA LEU A 281 13.89 3.54 -9.03
C LEU A 281 14.72 4.83 -8.97
N THR A 282 14.39 5.73 -8.04
CA THR A 282 15.13 6.97 -7.82
C THR A 282 16.21 6.80 -6.73
N LEU A 283 15.85 6.16 -5.62
CA LEU A 283 16.73 6.04 -4.45
C LEU A 283 17.94 5.12 -4.71
N ALA A 284 17.77 4.03 -5.44
CA ALA A 284 18.86 3.10 -5.69
C ALA A 284 20.02 3.73 -6.50
N PRO A 285 19.76 4.47 -7.60
CA PRO A 285 20.82 5.23 -8.27
C PRO A 285 21.52 6.27 -7.39
N ASP A 286 20.80 6.93 -6.47
CA ASP A 286 21.40 7.87 -5.49
C ASP A 286 22.42 7.18 -4.57
N LEU A 287 22.24 5.89 -4.33
CA LEU A 287 23.13 5.04 -3.54
C LEU A 287 24.23 4.37 -4.40
N GLY A 288 24.31 4.72 -5.70
CA GLY A 288 25.26 4.14 -6.64
C GLY A 288 24.85 2.75 -7.16
N ILE A 289 23.59 2.35 -7.01
CA ILE A 289 23.07 1.05 -7.45
C ILE A 289 22.19 1.27 -8.69
N PRO A 290 22.63 0.95 -9.91
CA PRO A 290 21.82 1.07 -11.11
C PRO A 290 20.52 0.27 -10.99
N ALA A 291 19.40 0.85 -11.44
CA ALA A 291 18.09 0.21 -11.42
C ALA A 291 17.42 0.30 -12.81
N GLU A 292 16.83 -0.80 -13.26
CA GLU A 292 16.16 -0.88 -14.55
C GLU A 292 14.80 -1.57 -14.46
N GLU A 293 13.90 -1.19 -15.36
CA GLU A 293 12.65 -1.87 -15.63
C GLU A 293 12.85 -2.84 -16.80
N LYS A 294 12.79 -4.14 -16.52
CA LYS A 294 12.99 -5.17 -17.54
C LYS A 294 12.23 -6.44 -17.18
N PRO A 295 11.54 -7.10 -18.14
CA PRO A 295 10.86 -8.36 -17.87
C PRO A 295 11.82 -9.43 -17.38
N LEU A 296 11.36 -10.28 -16.48
CA LEU A 296 12.09 -11.46 -16.00
C LEU A 296 11.20 -12.69 -16.13
N SER A 297 11.69 -13.74 -16.78
CA SER A 297 10.98 -15.01 -16.84
C SER A 297 11.29 -15.89 -15.62
N ILE A 298 10.43 -16.89 -15.35
CA ILE A 298 10.67 -17.88 -14.29
C ILE A 298 11.98 -18.62 -14.54
N GLU A 299 12.23 -19.02 -15.77
CA GLU A 299 13.44 -19.75 -16.16
C GLU A 299 14.70 -18.91 -15.93
N GLU A 300 14.65 -17.63 -16.30
CA GLU A 300 15.74 -16.68 -16.06
C GLU A 300 15.96 -16.46 -14.56
N TRP A 301 14.87 -16.32 -13.77
CA TRP A 301 14.98 -16.21 -12.32
C TRP A 301 15.69 -17.41 -11.70
N LYS A 302 15.20 -18.63 -12.03
CA LYS A 302 15.79 -19.87 -11.51
C LYS A 302 17.26 -20.01 -11.92
N ALA A 303 17.56 -19.83 -13.21
CA ALA A 303 18.94 -19.98 -13.71
C ALA A 303 19.91 -18.96 -13.08
N ALA A 304 19.48 -17.70 -12.93
CA ALA A 304 20.30 -16.66 -12.32
C ALA A 304 20.51 -16.89 -10.80
N ALA A 305 19.50 -17.41 -10.10
CA ALA A 305 19.65 -17.79 -8.69
C ALA A 305 20.58 -18.99 -8.51
N GLU A 306 20.42 -20.05 -9.32
CA GLU A 306 21.26 -21.25 -9.27
C GLU A 306 22.72 -21.00 -9.69
N SER A 307 22.96 -20.06 -10.62
CA SER A 307 24.32 -19.66 -11.02
C SER A 307 25.00 -18.70 -10.03
N GLY A 308 24.24 -18.11 -9.10
CA GLY A 308 24.73 -17.07 -8.19
C GLY A 308 24.86 -15.68 -8.86
N GLU A 309 24.40 -15.49 -10.10
CA GLU A 309 24.36 -14.17 -10.73
C GLU A 309 23.31 -13.27 -10.06
N MET A 310 22.17 -13.85 -9.67
CA MET A 310 21.15 -13.20 -8.85
C MET A 310 21.43 -13.51 -7.38
N THR A 311 21.76 -12.48 -6.62
CA THR A 311 22.21 -12.63 -5.23
C THR A 311 21.11 -12.38 -4.21
N GLU A 312 20.14 -11.51 -4.53
CA GLU A 312 19.04 -11.17 -3.63
C GLU A 312 17.73 -10.96 -4.41
N VAL A 313 16.61 -11.23 -3.76
CA VAL A 313 15.28 -10.86 -4.23
C VAL A 313 14.50 -10.25 -3.08
N PHE A 314 13.74 -9.20 -3.36
CA PHE A 314 12.84 -8.61 -2.38
C PHE A 314 11.57 -8.07 -3.02
N ALA A 315 10.53 -7.95 -2.21
CA ALA A 315 9.32 -7.23 -2.57
C ALA A 315 9.20 -5.93 -1.80
N CYS A 316 8.53 -4.93 -2.37
CA CYS A 316 8.31 -3.65 -1.71
C CYS A 316 6.85 -3.22 -1.74
N GLY A 317 6.42 -2.54 -0.67
CA GLY A 317 5.08 -1.99 -0.53
C GLY A 317 4.94 -1.16 0.74
N THR A 318 3.82 -0.48 0.92
CA THR A 318 3.63 0.43 2.06
C THR A 318 3.68 -0.29 3.41
N ALA A 319 3.03 -1.45 3.54
CA ALA A 319 2.90 -2.14 4.82
C ALA A 319 4.25 -2.67 5.34
N ALA A 320 4.93 -3.49 4.54
CA ALA A 320 6.17 -4.16 4.90
C ALA A 320 7.44 -3.36 4.57
N VAL A 321 7.31 -2.26 3.82
CA VAL A 321 8.38 -1.45 3.25
C VAL A 321 9.21 -2.26 2.25
N ILE A 322 10.10 -3.12 2.71
CA ILE A 322 10.88 -4.09 1.93
C ILE A 322 10.86 -5.43 2.65
N THR A 323 10.53 -6.50 1.91
CA THR A 323 10.47 -7.89 2.38
C THR A 323 11.40 -8.75 1.54
N PRO A 324 12.47 -9.32 2.10
CA PRO A 324 13.36 -10.24 1.40
C PRO A 324 12.62 -11.53 0.99
N VAL A 325 13.01 -12.12 -0.15
CA VAL A 325 12.57 -13.44 -0.62
C VAL A 325 13.76 -14.37 -0.58
N GLY A 326 13.71 -15.39 0.26
CA GLY A 326 14.80 -16.37 0.41
C GLY A 326 14.60 -17.64 -0.41
N ARG A 327 13.35 -18.04 -0.63
CA ARG A 327 13.02 -19.32 -1.28
C ARG A 327 11.83 -19.22 -2.19
N VAL A 328 11.89 -19.92 -3.30
CA VAL A 328 10.84 -19.99 -4.32
C VAL A 328 10.42 -21.43 -4.52
N ARG A 329 9.11 -21.69 -4.44
CA ARG A 329 8.49 -23.02 -4.66
C ARG A 329 7.50 -23.00 -5.80
N SER A 330 7.42 -24.13 -6.49
CA SER A 330 6.43 -24.40 -7.53
C SER A 330 6.15 -25.89 -7.58
N ASP A 331 5.20 -26.33 -8.41
CA ASP A 331 4.98 -27.78 -8.67
C ASP A 331 6.19 -28.46 -9.34
N GLU A 332 7.11 -27.69 -9.94
CA GLU A 332 8.32 -28.17 -10.61
C GLU A 332 9.53 -28.27 -9.65
N GLY A 333 9.35 -27.91 -8.38
CA GLY A 333 10.39 -27.97 -7.35
C GLY A 333 10.61 -26.64 -6.66
N GLU A 334 11.75 -26.52 -5.97
CA GLU A 334 12.13 -25.30 -5.26
C GLU A 334 13.58 -24.90 -5.59
N PHE A 335 13.86 -23.61 -5.42
CA PHE A 335 15.22 -23.07 -5.44
C PHE A 335 15.38 -21.96 -4.40
N THR A 336 16.61 -21.72 -4.00
CA THR A 336 16.98 -20.70 -3.02
C THR A 336 17.63 -19.52 -3.73
N VAL A 337 17.36 -18.30 -3.26
CA VAL A 337 18.02 -17.08 -3.73
C VAL A 337 19.17 -16.76 -2.78
N GLY A 338 20.38 -16.60 -3.31
CA GLY A 338 21.58 -16.39 -2.51
C GLY A 338 21.77 -17.53 -1.49
N ASP A 339 21.96 -17.16 -0.23
CA ASP A 339 22.02 -18.10 0.91
C ASP A 339 20.66 -18.30 1.62
N GLY A 340 19.62 -17.68 1.09
CA GLY A 340 18.26 -17.71 1.67
C GLY A 340 18.00 -16.65 2.73
N GLU A 341 18.97 -15.82 3.08
CA GLU A 341 18.91 -14.78 4.09
C GLU A 341 18.76 -13.37 3.47
N PRO A 342 18.41 -12.33 4.26
CA PRO A 342 18.33 -10.97 3.75
C PRO A 342 19.70 -10.45 3.29
N GLY A 343 19.83 -10.10 2.02
CA GLY A 343 21.09 -9.64 1.46
C GLY A 343 21.42 -8.17 1.79
N PRO A 344 22.69 -7.76 1.64
CA PRO A 344 23.17 -6.44 2.05
C PRO A 344 22.56 -5.30 1.23
N VAL A 345 22.27 -5.50 -0.06
CA VAL A 345 21.66 -4.47 -0.92
C VAL A 345 20.22 -4.22 -0.49
N THR A 346 19.46 -5.28 -0.26
CA THR A 346 18.07 -5.23 0.27
C THR A 346 18.01 -4.48 1.59
N MET A 347 18.90 -4.82 2.53
CA MET A 347 18.92 -4.19 3.85
C MET A 347 19.34 -2.72 3.78
N ARG A 348 20.32 -2.36 2.95
CA ARG A 348 20.74 -0.98 2.74
C ARG A 348 19.60 -0.13 2.17
N LEU A 349 18.88 -0.61 1.15
CA LEU A 349 17.73 0.09 0.57
C LEU A 349 16.61 0.26 1.61
N ARG A 350 16.38 -0.77 2.44
CA ARG A 350 15.40 -0.71 3.50
C ARG A 350 15.74 0.34 4.56
N GLU A 351 17.00 0.39 5.02
CA GLU A 351 17.46 1.38 6.00
C GLU A 351 17.33 2.81 5.47
N GLU A 352 17.73 3.05 4.23
CA GLU A 352 17.61 4.38 3.64
C GLU A 352 16.15 4.80 3.49
N LEU A 353 15.28 3.91 3.00
CA LEU A 353 13.87 4.23 2.83
C LEU A 353 13.16 4.45 4.17
N VAL A 354 13.40 3.58 5.17
CA VAL A 354 12.84 3.75 6.52
C VAL A 354 13.39 5.04 7.16
N GLY A 355 14.69 5.29 7.00
CA GLY A 355 15.32 6.50 7.53
C GLY A 355 14.72 7.79 6.95
N LEU A 356 14.39 7.80 5.65
CA LEU A 356 13.65 8.92 5.03
C LEU A 356 12.25 9.05 5.63
N GLN A 357 11.50 7.96 5.70
CA GLN A 357 10.12 7.94 6.21
C GLN A 357 10.02 8.41 7.66
N THR A 358 11.01 8.09 8.48
CA THR A 358 11.05 8.41 9.92
C THR A 358 11.82 9.70 10.26
N GLY A 359 12.33 10.41 9.25
CA GLY A 359 13.08 11.66 9.46
C GLY A 359 14.51 11.47 9.97
N LEU A 360 15.05 10.24 9.93
CA LEU A 360 16.45 9.93 10.30
C LEU A 360 17.44 10.15 9.15
N ARG A 361 16.93 10.38 7.94
CA ARG A 361 17.70 10.72 6.73
C ARG A 361 17.17 12.01 6.13
N SER A 362 18.04 12.76 5.47
CA SER A 362 17.64 13.99 4.78
C SER A 362 16.83 13.69 3.52
N ASP A 363 15.71 14.38 3.37
CA ASP A 363 14.86 14.29 2.19
C ASP A 363 15.40 15.20 1.07
N LYS A 364 16.06 14.60 0.09
CA LYS A 364 16.62 15.31 -1.07
C LYS A 364 15.60 15.53 -2.18
N HIS A 365 14.49 14.80 -2.13
CA HIS A 365 13.50 14.73 -3.21
C HIS A 365 12.20 15.48 -2.90
N GLY A 366 12.04 16.00 -1.68
CA GLY A 366 10.80 16.62 -1.24
C GLY A 366 9.66 15.59 -1.11
N TRP A 367 9.98 14.39 -0.65
CA TRP A 367 9.00 13.28 -0.50
C TRP A 367 8.27 13.29 0.83
N ILE A 368 8.74 14.10 1.78
CA ILE A 368 8.17 14.16 3.13
C ILE A 368 7.25 15.36 3.26
N THR A 369 5.97 15.08 3.46
CA THR A 369 4.97 16.10 3.79
C THR A 369 4.72 16.08 5.29
N ARG A 370 4.90 17.25 5.93
CA ARG A 370 4.69 17.46 7.38
C ARG A 370 3.28 17.99 7.65
N PHE A 371 2.70 17.57 8.74
CA PHE A 371 1.37 17.94 9.22
C PHE A 371 1.40 18.55 10.61
#